data_bc7053eef59992639003624d41818ea3
#
_entry.id   bc7053eef59992639003624d41818ea3
#
_cell.length_a   1.000
_cell.length_b   1.000
_cell.length_c   1.000
_cell.angle_alpha   90.00
_cell.angle_beta   90.00
_cell.angle_gamma   90.00
#
_symmetry.space_group_name_H-M   'P 1'
#
loop_
_entity.id
_entity.type
_entity.pdbx_description
1 polymer ?
#
loop_
_entity_poly.entity_id
_entity_poly.type
_entity_poly.pdbx_seq_one_letter_code
_entity_poly.pdbx_strand_id
1 'polypeptide(L)'
;EMLITGGDPALLLNDRIRRLLSRVAELDHIKRVRLGTRLPVVLPMRFDQELIDIMSDFNDPSKRELCVVTHFEHPYEVTPEAMWCINKIRRAGLSVYNQQVFTMENSRRFETVALRLLLKQIGVDPYYTFNTKGKEETDWYRVPIAHILQERKEEARMTPGLARTDAAVFNIPALGKNNIDSWQNHDLI
;
A
#
# COMPACT_ATOMS: atom_id res chain seq x y z
N GLU A 1 -15.04 -6.87 3.56
CA GLU A 1 -13.76 -6.64 2.86
C GLU A 1 -12.88 -7.90 2.94
N MET A 2 -12.17 -8.22 1.86
CA MET A 2 -11.24 -9.34 1.79
C MET A 2 -9.86 -8.85 1.35
N LEU A 3 -8.82 -9.36 2.01
CA LEU A 3 -7.42 -9.14 1.61
C LEU A 3 -6.85 -10.43 1.03
N ILE A 4 -6.46 -10.38 -0.24
CA ILE A 4 -5.69 -11.44 -0.90
C ILE A 4 -4.22 -11.12 -0.70
N THR A 5 -3.55 -11.93 0.10
CA THR A 5 -2.14 -11.78 0.49
C THR A 5 -1.53 -13.16 0.78
N GLY A 6 -0.30 -13.21 1.24
CA GLY A 6 0.45 -14.44 1.50
C GLY A 6 1.87 -14.21 1.04
N GLY A 7 2.50 -15.13 0.29
CA GLY A 7 3.56 -14.73 -0.62
C GLY A 7 3.07 -13.57 -1.50
N ASP A 8 3.64 -13.25 -2.61
CA ASP A 8 3.03 -12.22 -3.47
C ASP A 8 1.98 -12.89 -4.39
N PRO A 9 0.67 -12.59 -4.22
CA PRO A 9 -0.40 -13.25 -4.96
C PRO A 9 -0.36 -12.94 -6.47
N ALA A 10 0.22 -11.81 -6.88
CA ALA A 10 0.34 -11.49 -8.29
C ALA A 10 1.43 -12.32 -9.03
N LEU A 11 2.25 -13.10 -8.29
CA LEU A 11 3.12 -14.12 -8.90
C LEU A 11 2.38 -15.36 -9.40
N LEU A 12 1.14 -15.56 -9.00
CA LEU A 12 0.34 -16.66 -9.51
C LEU A 12 0.11 -16.52 -11.01
N LEU A 13 0.01 -17.64 -11.72
CA LEU A 13 -0.38 -17.64 -13.14
C LEU A 13 -1.75 -16.97 -13.34
N ASN A 14 -1.97 -16.32 -14.46
CA ASN A 14 -3.21 -15.59 -14.77
C ASN A 14 -4.45 -16.46 -14.58
N ASP A 15 -4.44 -17.71 -15.02
CA ASP A 15 -5.54 -18.66 -14.82
C ASP A 15 -5.85 -18.93 -13.35
N ARG A 16 -4.84 -18.93 -12.49
CA ARG A 16 -5.05 -19.10 -11.05
C ARG A 16 -5.67 -17.85 -10.42
N ILE A 17 -5.20 -16.68 -10.85
CA ILE A 17 -5.79 -15.40 -10.40
C ILE A 17 -7.25 -15.31 -10.88
N ARG A 18 -7.51 -15.64 -12.14
CA ARG A 18 -8.88 -15.68 -12.71
C ARG A 18 -9.79 -16.59 -11.89
N ARG A 19 -9.38 -17.83 -11.60
CA ARG A 19 -10.15 -18.76 -10.78
C ARG A 19 -10.36 -18.27 -9.35
N LEU A 20 -9.34 -17.67 -8.75
CA LEU A 20 -9.45 -17.10 -7.40
C LEU A 20 -10.48 -15.98 -7.37
N LEU A 21 -10.37 -15.02 -8.28
CA LEU A 21 -11.30 -13.90 -8.35
C LEU A 21 -12.74 -14.35 -8.69
N SER A 22 -12.90 -15.35 -9.59
CA SER A 22 -14.21 -15.93 -9.87
C SER A 22 -14.87 -16.53 -8.63
N ARG A 23 -14.08 -17.23 -7.80
CA ARG A 23 -14.62 -17.77 -6.53
C ARG A 23 -14.97 -16.67 -5.53
N VAL A 24 -14.18 -15.62 -5.46
CA VAL A 24 -14.51 -14.46 -4.61
C VAL A 24 -15.76 -13.74 -5.13
N ALA A 25 -15.98 -13.75 -6.45
CA ALA A 25 -17.16 -13.14 -7.06
C ALA A 25 -18.47 -13.82 -6.68
N GLU A 26 -18.46 -15.10 -6.26
CA GLU A 26 -19.61 -15.85 -5.76
C GLU A 26 -20.05 -15.41 -4.35
N LEU A 27 -19.21 -14.59 -3.67
CA LEU A 27 -19.45 -14.14 -2.30
C LEU A 27 -20.08 -12.74 -2.28
N ASP A 28 -21.39 -12.65 -2.36
CA ASP A 28 -22.13 -11.37 -2.46
C ASP A 28 -21.90 -10.41 -1.30
N HIS A 29 -21.52 -10.90 -0.13
CA HIS A 29 -21.22 -10.09 1.04
C HIS A 29 -19.84 -9.41 0.98
N ILE A 30 -18.96 -9.81 0.05
CA ILE A 30 -17.65 -9.20 -0.15
C ILE A 30 -17.77 -8.04 -1.15
N LYS A 31 -17.76 -6.80 -0.65
CA LYS A 31 -17.91 -5.58 -1.46
C LYS A 31 -16.58 -4.95 -1.85
N ARG A 32 -15.50 -5.28 -1.15
CA ARG A 32 -14.16 -4.77 -1.45
C ARG A 32 -13.13 -5.87 -1.35
N VAL A 33 -12.28 -5.96 -2.37
CA VAL A 33 -11.15 -6.90 -2.42
C VAL A 33 -9.86 -6.11 -2.58
N ARG A 34 -8.90 -6.36 -1.70
CA ARG A 34 -7.55 -5.81 -1.79
C ARG A 34 -6.58 -6.89 -2.26
N LEU A 35 -5.91 -6.65 -3.38
CA LEU A 35 -4.78 -7.45 -3.84
C LEU A 35 -3.49 -6.83 -3.31
N GLY A 36 -2.88 -7.46 -2.30
CA GLY A 36 -1.62 -7.00 -1.71
C GLY A 36 -0.42 -7.53 -2.50
N THR A 37 0.29 -6.65 -3.20
CA THR A 37 1.42 -7.05 -4.07
C THR A 37 2.48 -5.97 -4.15
N ARG A 38 3.75 -6.36 -4.13
CA ARG A 38 4.88 -5.47 -4.39
C ARG A 38 5.33 -5.49 -5.86
N LEU A 39 4.74 -6.31 -6.70
CA LEU A 39 5.18 -6.47 -8.09
C LEU A 39 5.09 -5.22 -8.97
N PRO A 40 4.17 -4.24 -8.75
CA PRO A 40 4.23 -2.98 -9.47
C PRO A 40 5.57 -2.24 -9.31
N VAL A 41 6.27 -2.49 -8.18
CA VAL A 41 7.58 -1.92 -7.87
C VAL A 41 8.73 -2.79 -8.38
N VAL A 42 8.72 -4.08 -8.04
CA VAL A 42 9.89 -4.96 -8.24
C VAL A 42 9.85 -5.77 -9.54
N LEU A 43 8.68 -5.94 -10.14
CA LEU A 43 8.48 -6.70 -11.39
C LEU A 43 7.28 -6.12 -12.17
N PRO A 44 7.31 -4.85 -12.59
CA PRO A 44 6.16 -4.17 -13.20
C PRO A 44 5.67 -4.83 -14.49
N MET A 45 6.57 -5.50 -15.25
CA MET A 45 6.21 -6.22 -16.46
C MET A 45 5.28 -7.43 -16.22
N ARG A 46 5.13 -7.88 -14.97
CA ARG A 46 4.18 -8.93 -14.61
C ARG A 46 2.72 -8.51 -14.84
N PHE A 47 2.45 -7.22 -14.83
CA PHE A 47 1.12 -6.68 -15.13
C PHE A 47 0.94 -6.59 -16.65
N ASP A 48 0.90 -7.78 -17.30
CA ASP A 48 0.57 -7.91 -18.71
C ASP A 48 -0.90 -7.55 -18.98
N GLN A 49 -1.29 -7.48 -20.25
CA GLN A 49 -2.65 -7.07 -20.59
C GLN A 49 -3.69 -8.07 -20.10
N GLU A 50 -3.39 -9.38 -20.15
CA GLU A 50 -4.31 -10.41 -19.69
C GLU A 50 -4.61 -10.29 -18.19
N LEU A 51 -3.59 -10.05 -17.35
CA LEU A 51 -3.79 -9.82 -15.92
C LEU A 51 -4.64 -8.57 -15.66
N ILE A 52 -4.36 -7.50 -16.38
CA ILE A 52 -5.15 -6.26 -16.28
C ILE A 52 -6.61 -6.50 -16.64
N ASP A 53 -6.87 -7.23 -17.72
CA ASP A 53 -8.24 -7.55 -18.16
C ASP A 53 -8.97 -8.40 -17.11
N ILE A 54 -8.31 -9.44 -16.57
CA ILE A 54 -8.88 -10.25 -15.47
C ILE A 54 -9.26 -9.41 -14.26
N MET A 55 -8.41 -8.46 -13.88
CA MET A 55 -8.66 -7.59 -12.72
C MET A 55 -9.78 -6.59 -13.02
N SER A 56 -9.81 -6.03 -14.24
CA SER A 56 -10.83 -5.08 -14.68
C SER A 56 -12.20 -5.74 -14.78
N ASP A 57 -12.30 -6.95 -15.34
CA ASP A 57 -13.55 -7.72 -15.46
C ASP A 57 -14.14 -8.06 -14.09
N PHE A 58 -13.30 -8.30 -13.09
CA PHE A 58 -13.74 -8.54 -11.72
C PHE A 58 -14.27 -7.26 -11.05
N ASN A 59 -13.71 -6.11 -11.39
CA ASN A 59 -14.01 -4.81 -10.78
C ASN A 59 -15.33 -4.27 -11.34
N ASP A 60 -16.42 -4.45 -10.60
CA ASP A 60 -17.76 -3.96 -10.95
C ASP A 60 -18.20 -2.95 -9.90
N PRO A 61 -18.13 -1.62 -10.17
CA PRO A 61 -18.48 -0.59 -9.19
C PRO A 61 -19.90 -0.70 -8.63
N SER A 62 -20.82 -1.37 -9.34
CA SER A 62 -22.20 -1.60 -8.88
C SER A 62 -22.30 -2.72 -7.84
N LYS A 63 -21.32 -3.61 -7.79
CA LYS A 63 -21.33 -4.81 -6.95
C LYS A 63 -20.15 -4.87 -6.00
N ARG A 64 -18.92 -4.66 -6.52
CA ARG A 64 -17.68 -4.83 -5.78
C ARG A 64 -16.53 -4.01 -6.36
N GLU A 65 -15.60 -3.64 -5.53
CA GLU A 65 -14.37 -2.95 -5.90
C GLU A 65 -13.18 -3.89 -5.73
N LEU A 66 -12.28 -3.92 -6.73
CA LEU A 66 -10.94 -4.47 -6.60
C LEU A 66 -9.95 -3.31 -6.55
N CYS A 67 -9.08 -3.32 -5.56
CA CYS A 67 -7.96 -2.38 -5.49
C CYS A 67 -6.63 -3.10 -5.32
N VAL A 68 -5.57 -2.47 -5.81
CA VAL A 68 -4.20 -2.91 -5.61
C VAL A 68 -3.63 -2.17 -4.41
N VAL A 69 -3.05 -2.92 -3.47
CA VAL A 69 -2.30 -2.36 -2.34
C VAL A 69 -0.84 -2.73 -2.53
N THR A 70 -0.03 -1.74 -2.83
CA THR A 70 1.39 -1.91 -3.14
C THR A 70 2.29 -1.33 -2.06
N HIS A 71 3.61 -1.49 -2.23
CA HIS A 71 4.64 -1.08 -1.29
C HIS A 71 5.78 -0.36 -2.02
N PHE A 72 5.64 0.96 -2.16
CA PHE A 72 6.75 1.86 -2.47
C PHE A 72 7.34 2.35 -1.16
N GLU A 73 8.62 2.13 -0.96
CA GLU A 73 9.32 2.47 0.29
C GLU A 73 10.21 3.71 0.14
N HIS A 74 10.65 4.02 -1.08
CA HIS A 74 11.56 5.12 -1.36
C HIS A 74 11.25 5.80 -2.71
N PRO A 75 11.50 7.11 -2.88
CA PRO A 75 11.31 7.80 -4.17
C PRO A 75 12.02 7.13 -5.36
N TYR A 76 13.17 6.51 -5.17
CA TYR A 76 13.92 5.81 -6.22
C TYR A 76 13.22 4.58 -6.78
N GLU A 77 12.22 4.05 -6.11
CA GLU A 77 11.40 2.94 -6.61
C GLU A 77 10.34 3.40 -7.63
N VAL A 78 10.13 4.72 -7.77
CA VAL A 78 9.21 5.28 -8.78
C VAL A 78 9.93 5.36 -10.12
N THR A 79 10.22 4.20 -10.70
CA THR A 79 10.88 4.07 -12.00
C THR A 79 9.89 4.27 -13.15
N PRO A 80 10.36 4.54 -14.39
CA PRO A 80 9.48 4.62 -15.57
C PRO A 80 8.62 3.38 -15.77
N GLU A 81 9.16 2.18 -15.51
CA GLU A 81 8.46 0.91 -15.62
C GLU A 81 7.35 0.78 -14.56
N ALA A 82 7.65 1.16 -13.31
CA ALA A 82 6.67 1.20 -12.24
C ALA A 82 5.55 2.22 -12.56
N MET A 83 5.89 3.41 -13.03
CA MET A 83 4.93 4.43 -13.46
C MET A 83 4.03 3.91 -14.58
N TRP A 84 4.60 3.25 -15.58
CA TRP A 84 3.85 2.65 -16.67
C TRP A 84 2.89 1.56 -16.16
N CYS A 85 3.34 0.68 -15.26
CA CYS A 85 2.51 -0.34 -14.63
C CYS A 85 1.33 0.28 -13.87
N ILE A 86 1.58 1.26 -13.00
CA ILE A 86 0.54 1.97 -12.24
C ILE A 86 -0.45 2.63 -13.21
N ASN A 87 0.03 3.26 -14.28
CA ASN A 87 -0.84 3.87 -15.28
C ASN A 87 -1.79 2.86 -15.94
N LYS A 88 -1.29 1.65 -16.29
CA LYS A 88 -2.15 0.58 -16.82
C LYS A 88 -3.22 0.17 -15.84
N ILE A 89 -2.86 -0.07 -14.59
CA ILE A 89 -3.79 -0.45 -13.50
C ILE A 89 -4.87 0.63 -13.33
N ARG A 90 -4.46 1.90 -13.29
CA ARG A 90 -5.39 3.03 -13.13
C ARG A 90 -6.31 3.22 -14.33
N ARG A 91 -5.82 3.04 -15.56
CA ARG A 91 -6.65 3.09 -16.78
C ARG A 91 -7.68 1.98 -16.85
N ALA A 92 -7.43 0.86 -16.22
CA ALA A 92 -8.38 -0.23 -16.07
C ALA A 92 -9.47 0.02 -15.01
N GLY A 93 -9.51 1.23 -14.41
CA GLY A 93 -10.51 1.60 -13.41
C GLY A 93 -10.20 1.14 -11.99
N LEU A 94 -9.00 0.62 -11.74
CA LEU A 94 -8.60 0.08 -10.44
C LEU A 94 -7.94 1.16 -9.58
N SER A 95 -8.29 1.20 -8.30
CA SER A 95 -7.62 2.05 -7.31
C SER A 95 -6.30 1.42 -6.87
N VAL A 96 -5.29 2.28 -6.64
CA VAL A 96 -3.98 1.84 -6.15
C VAL A 96 -3.63 2.58 -4.87
N TYR A 97 -3.28 1.83 -3.85
CA TYR A 97 -2.93 2.34 -2.52
C TYR A 97 -1.51 1.92 -2.15
N ASN A 98 -0.81 2.78 -1.42
CA ASN A 98 0.54 2.49 -0.93
C ASN A 98 0.55 2.20 0.57
N GLN A 99 1.27 1.15 0.95
CA GLN A 99 1.68 0.89 2.33
C GLN A 99 3.18 1.05 2.42
N GLN A 100 3.65 2.04 3.16
CA GLN A 100 5.07 2.26 3.42
C GLN A 100 5.44 1.70 4.78
N VAL A 101 6.64 1.13 4.91
CA VAL A 101 7.26 0.81 6.20
C VAL A 101 8.32 1.87 6.48
N PHE A 102 8.14 2.61 7.57
CA PHE A 102 9.08 3.63 8.00
C PHE A 102 10.28 2.98 8.70
N THR A 103 11.43 3.07 8.08
CA THR A 103 12.67 2.40 8.48
C THR A 103 13.83 3.39 8.55
N MET A 104 14.96 2.98 9.10
CA MET A 104 16.20 3.78 9.09
C MET A 104 16.61 4.21 7.67
N GLU A 105 16.31 3.39 6.65
CA GLU A 105 16.72 3.62 5.27
C GLU A 105 15.92 4.73 4.56
N ASN A 106 14.66 4.95 4.99
CA ASN A 106 13.75 5.92 4.38
C ASN A 106 13.24 6.98 5.36
N SER A 107 13.88 7.12 6.52
CA SER A 107 13.49 8.06 7.58
C SER A 107 14.27 9.37 7.57
N ARG A 108 15.02 9.64 6.51
CA ARG A 108 15.67 10.95 6.36
C ARG A 108 14.60 12.03 6.21
N ARG A 109 14.94 13.19 6.71
CA ARG A 109 14.02 14.32 6.74
C ARG A 109 13.44 14.63 5.36
N PHE A 110 12.10 14.64 5.26
CA PHE A 110 11.31 14.90 4.06
C PHE A 110 11.39 13.84 2.94
N GLU A 111 12.02 12.69 3.13
CA GLU A 111 11.96 11.61 2.13
C GLU A 111 10.55 11.06 1.95
N THR A 112 9.80 10.94 3.03
CA THR A 112 8.38 10.53 2.99
C THR A 112 7.51 11.56 2.27
N VAL A 113 7.80 12.86 2.39
CA VAL A 113 7.13 13.92 1.61
C VAL A 113 7.41 13.73 0.12
N ALA A 114 8.67 13.54 -0.26
CA ALA A 114 9.06 13.33 -1.66
C ALA A 114 8.36 12.10 -2.25
N LEU A 115 8.35 10.98 -1.52
CA LEU A 115 7.67 9.77 -1.95
C LEU A 115 6.16 10.01 -2.14
N ARG A 116 5.48 10.60 -1.18
CA ARG A 116 4.03 10.85 -1.25
C ARG A 116 3.64 11.76 -2.42
N LEU A 117 4.41 12.80 -2.67
CA LEU A 117 4.15 13.70 -3.79
C LEU A 117 4.31 12.98 -5.13
N LEU A 118 5.37 12.19 -5.29
CA LEU A 118 5.59 11.37 -6.49
C LEU A 118 4.48 10.33 -6.66
N LEU A 119 4.10 9.63 -5.61
CA LEU A 119 3.03 8.63 -5.65
C LEU A 119 1.69 9.25 -6.07
N LYS A 120 1.32 10.41 -5.50
CA LYS A 120 0.11 11.11 -5.94
C LYS A 120 0.17 11.53 -7.39
N GLN A 121 1.32 11.96 -7.88
CA GLN A 121 1.52 12.33 -9.28
C GLN A 121 1.26 11.17 -10.24
N ILE A 122 1.63 9.95 -9.87
CA ILE A 122 1.41 8.74 -10.68
C ILE A 122 0.07 8.04 -10.40
N GLY A 123 -0.76 8.58 -9.49
CA GLY A 123 -2.09 8.06 -9.19
C GLY A 123 -2.13 6.95 -8.14
N VAL A 124 -1.17 6.93 -7.23
CA VAL A 124 -1.13 6.04 -6.05
C VAL A 124 -1.49 6.83 -4.81
N ASP A 125 -2.46 6.35 -4.04
CA ASP A 125 -2.91 7.00 -2.82
C ASP A 125 -2.16 6.46 -1.60
N PRO A 126 -1.65 7.32 -0.70
CA PRO A 126 -1.13 6.88 0.60
C PRO A 126 -2.23 6.21 1.42
N TYR A 127 -1.91 5.05 2.04
CA TYR A 127 -2.88 4.29 2.80
C TYR A 127 -2.42 4.04 4.24
N TYR A 128 -1.24 3.43 4.41
CA TYR A 128 -0.61 3.25 5.72
C TYR A 128 0.86 3.62 5.68
N THR A 129 1.35 4.20 6.78
CA THR A 129 2.76 4.25 7.12
C THR A 129 2.97 3.43 8.39
N PHE A 130 3.55 2.24 8.22
CA PHE A 130 3.85 1.33 9.32
C PHE A 130 5.17 1.67 9.99
N ASN A 131 5.22 1.55 11.30
CA ASN A 131 6.49 1.33 12.00
C ASN A 131 6.91 -0.14 11.84
N THR A 132 8.20 -0.45 11.92
CA THR A 132 8.70 -1.81 11.87
C THR A 132 8.10 -2.66 12.97
N LYS A 133 7.81 -3.93 12.66
CA LYS A 133 7.34 -4.88 13.69
C LYS A 133 8.46 -5.11 14.71
N GLY A 134 8.09 -5.18 16.00
CA GLY A 134 9.02 -5.45 17.10
C GLY A 134 9.53 -6.88 17.12
N LYS A 135 10.25 -7.30 16.07
CA LYS A 135 10.93 -8.58 15.96
C LYS A 135 12.43 -8.34 15.92
N GLU A 136 13.21 -9.23 16.48
CA GLU A 136 14.66 -9.16 16.51
C GLU A 136 15.28 -8.98 15.11
N GLU A 137 14.73 -9.68 14.11
CA GLU A 137 15.17 -9.60 12.71
C GLU A 137 14.99 -8.21 12.08
N THR A 138 14.14 -7.35 12.66
CA THR A 138 13.85 -6.01 12.16
C THR A 138 14.53 -4.90 12.99
N ASP A 139 15.29 -5.24 14.02
CA ASP A 139 15.89 -4.25 14.92
C ASP A 139 16.82 -3.27 14.20
N TRP A 140 17.60 -3.73 13.23
CA TRP A 140 18.48 -2.89 12.41
C TRP A 140 17.76 -1.81 11.60
N TYR A 141 16.48 -2.01 11.31
CA TYR A 141 15.66 -1.08 10.52
C TYR A 141 14.73 -0.24 11.40
N ARG A 142 14.77 -0.45 12.71
CA ARG A 142 13.81 0.16 13.64
C ARG A 142 14.07 1.64 13.82
N VAL A 143 13.01 2.42 13.74
CA VAL A 143 12.99 3.84 14.04
C VAL A 143 12.08 4.08 15.24
N PRO A 144 12.46 4.93 16.21
CA PRO A 144 11.57 5.29 17.31
C PRO A 144 10.24 5.87 16.83
N ILE A 145 9.13 5.52 17.49
CA ILE A 145 7.80 6.06 17.17
C ILE A 145 7.79 7.59 17.25
N ALA A 146 8.53 8.17 18.20
CA ALA A 146 8.67 9.62 18.30
C ALA A 146 9.23 10.27 17.03
N HIS A 147 10.10 9.57 16.27
CA HIS A 147 10.65 10.08 15.02
C HIS A 147 9.58 10.16 13.92
N ILE A 148 8.76 9.10 13.75
CA ILE A 148 7.67 9.14 12.76
C ILE A 148 6.65 10.24 13.10
N LEU A 149 6.35 10.46 14.38
CA LEU A 149 5.47 11.53 14.82
C LEU A 149 6.05 12.92 14.53
N GLN A 150 7.34 13.10 14.76
CA GLN A 150 8.04 14.36 14.47
C GLN A 150 8.03 14.64 12.96
N GLU A 151 8.36 13.64 12.15
CA GLU A 151 8.35 13.76 10.69
C GLU A 151 6.95 14.15 10.18
N ARG A 152 5.89 13.49 10.67
CA ARG A 152 4.51 13.82 10.30
C ARG A 152 4.10 15.24 10.66
N LYS A 153 4.55 15.78 11.78
CA LYS A 153 4.30 17.19 12.13
C LYS A 153 4.98 18.17 11.16
N GLU A 154 6.18 17.84 10.73
CA GLU A 154 6.94 18.67 9.79
C GLU A 154 6.36 18.56 8.38
N GLU A 155 6.00 17.35 7.93
CA GLU A 155 5.35 17.09 6.65
C GLU A 155 4.01 17.84 6.49
N ALA A 156 3.25 18.00 7.57
CA ALA A 156 1.95 18.64 7.53
C ALA A 156 1.99 20.07 6.96
N ARG A 157 3.13 20.72 7.04
CA ARG A 157 3.34 22.09 6.50
C ARG A 157 3.72 22.09 5.02
N MET A 158 4.19 20.96 4.48
CA MET A 158 4.77 20.85 3.15
C MET A 158 3.93 20.02 2.18
N THR A 159 3.05 19.18 2.71
CA THR A 159 2.31 18.18 1.93
C THR A 159 0.84 18.56 1.83
N PRO A 160 0.27 18.66 0.62
CA PRO A 160 -1.17 18.88 0.43
C PRO A 160 -2.02 17.79 1.10
N GLY A 161 -3.23 18.14 1.53
CA GLY A 161 -4.13 17.22 2.25
C GLY A 161 -4.35 15.88 1.55
N LEU A 162 -4.55 15.87 0.23
CA LEU A 162 -4.74 14.64 -0.54
C LEU A 162 -3.50 13.72 -0.60
N ALA A 163 -2.32 14.23 -0.29
CA ALA A 163 -1.10 13.42 -0.19
C ALA A 163 -0.80 12.98 1.25
N ARG A 164 -1.67 13.29 2.22
CA ARG A 164 -1.56 12.94 3.64
C ARG A 164 -2.76 12.12 4.11
N THR A 165 -3.28 11.23 3.27
CA THR A 165 -4.47 10.42 3.57
C THR A 165 -4.15 9.11 4.29
N ASP A 166 -2.86 8.79 4.46
CA ASP A 166 -2.42 7.61 5.17
C ASP A 166 -2.60 7.73 6.69
N ALA A 167 -2.76 6.60 7.33
CA ALA A 167 -2.69 6.47 8.78
C ALA A 167 -1.30 5.96 9.19
N ALA A 168 -0.67 6.62 10.15
CA ALA A 168 0.53 6.10 10.79
C ALA A 168 0.14 5.04 11.81
N VAL A 169 0.69 3.83 11.68
CA VAL A 169 0.31 2.69 12.50
C VAL A 169 1.53 1.91 12.99
N PHE A 170 1.42 1.34 14.17
CA PHE A 170 2.36 0.35 14.66
C PHE A 170 1.63 -0.94 15.06
N ASN A 171 2.32 -2.06 14.92
CA ASN A 171 1.77 -3.36 15.26
C ASN A 171 2.35 -3.82 16.59
N ILE A 172 1.47 -4.06 17.56
CA ILE A 172 1.85 -4.74 18.79
C ILE A 172 1.55 -6.23 18.63
N PRO A 173 2.53 -7.12 18.86
CA PRO A 173 2.27 -8.56 18.82
C PRO A 173 1.08 -8.93 19.70
N ALA A 174 0.18 -9.76 19.19
CA ALA A 174 -1.06 -10.21 19.82
C ALA A 174 -2.16 -9.13 20.04
N LEU A 175 -1.86 -7.84 19.97
CA LEU A 175 -2.84 -6.76 20.13
C LEU A 175 -3.30 -6.11 18.81
N GLY A 176 -2.56 -6.37 17.70
CA GLY A 176 -2.93 -5.86 16.40
C GLY A 176 -2.39 -4.48 16.07
N LYS A 177 -3.09 -3.78 15.16
CA LYS A 177 -2.72 -2.46 14.68
C LYS A 177 -3.21 -1.38 15.63
N ASN A 178 -2.31 -0.46 15.97
CA ASN A 178 -2.64 0.76 16.72
C ASN A 178 -2.36 1.97 15.84
N ASN A 179 -3.32 2.87 15.76
CA ASN A 179 -3.18 4.12 15.00
C ASN A 179 -2.52 5.16 15.91
N ILE A 180 -1.40 5.74 15.43
CA ILE A 180 -0.63 6.73 16.21
C ILE A 180 -1.36 8.08 16.24
N ASP A 181 -2.14 8.40 15.21
CA ASP A 181 -2.83 9.68 15.07
C ASP A 181 -4.23 9.70 15.70
N SER A 182 -4.75 8.55 16.15
CA SER A 182 -6.08 8.49 16.76
C SER A 182 -6.01 8.67 18.29
N TRP A 183 -7.06 9.25 18.84
CA TRP A 183 -7.29 9.37 20.29
C TRP A 183 -7.56 7.98 20.91
N GLN A 184 -6.54 7.15 20.94
CA GLN A 184 -6.58 5.94 21.75
C GLN A 184 -5.94 6.27 23.09
N ASN A 185 -6.50 5.71 24.18
CA ASN A 185 -5.94 5.86 25.53
C ASN A 185 -4.59 5.12 25.63
N HIS A 186 -3.57 5.70 25.03
CA HIS A 186 -2.18 5.28 25.21
C HIS A 186 -1.32 6.52 25.41
N ASP A 187 -0.56 6.52 26.46
CA ASP A 187 0.50 7.51 26.68
C ASP A 187 1.75 7.01 25.97
N LEU A 188 2.33 7.83 25.10
CA LEU A 188 3.65 7.59 24.55
C LEU A 188 4.65 8.01 25.62
N ILE A 189 5.20 7.04 26.32
CA ILE A 189 6.26 7.23 27.32
C ILE A 189 7.60 7.29 26.60
#